data_418487b59ce89b45f5a845441de536cc
#
_entry.id   418487b59ce89b45f5a845441de536cc
#
_cell.length_a   1.000
_cell.length_b   1.000
_cell.length_c   1.000
_cell.angle_alpha   90.00
_cell.angle_beta   90.00
_cell.angle_gamma   90.00
#
_symmetry.space_group_name_H-M   'P 1'
#
loop_
_entity.id
_entity.type
_entity.pdbx_description
1 polymer ?
#
loop_
_entity_poly.entity_id
_entity_poly.type
_entity_poly.pdbx_seq_one_letter_code
_entity_poly.pdbx_strand_id
1 'polypeptide(L)'
;MKRSEINAIIRSADEFISQHGFHLPPFAYWSPADWATKGVEIEEIVTNHLGWDITDFGRGDFEKSGLVLFTIRNGSPANWQTKQGKLYAEKILLVEVDQVTPMHFHWTKMEDIINRGGGKLAIQLYNATPEEKLDPNRPVQVQTDGCWRTVAAGGVIELGPGESITLVPYCYHKFWGVGSRVLVGEVSLVNDDNADNRFHESLARFPDIEEDEPPLYLLVNDYGRYYRFA
;
A
#
# COMPACT_ATOMS: atom_id res chain seq x y z
N MET A 1 17.01 -4.54 3.32
CA MET A 1 16.78 -3.65 4.50
C MET A 1 17.15 -4.39 5.78
N LYS A 2 17.61 -3.67 6.82
CA LYS A 2 17.84 -4.26 8.14
C LYS A 2 16.54 -4.26 8.96
N ARG A 3 16.37 -5.26 9.84
CA ARG A 3 15.21 -5.31 10.75
C ARG A 3 15.19 -4.10 11.70
N SER A 4 16.36 -3.65 12.17
CA SER A 4 16.48 -2.42 12.98
C SER A 4 15.96 -1.17 12.26
N GLU A 5 16.24 -1.04 10.96
CA GLU A 5 15.69 0.05 10.13
C GLU A 5 14.17 -0.06 10.00
N ILE A 6 13.65 -1.26 9.73
CA ILE A 6 12.22 -1.53 9.65
C ILE A 6 11.52 -1.17 10.97
N ASN A 7 12.08 -1.57 12.11
CA ASN A 7 11.56 -1.23 13.42
C ASN A 7 11.53 0.29 13.67
N ALA A 8 12.55 1.01 13.25
CA ALA A 8 12.59 2.47 13.34
C ALA A 8 11.53 3.13 12.42
N ILE A 9 11.36 2.62 11.22
CA ILE A 9 10.33 3.08 10.27
C ILE A 9 8.94 2.86 10.86
N ILE A 10 8.65 1.69 11.45
CA ILE A 10 7.36 1.41 12.10
C ILE A 10 7.06 2.41 13.22
N ARG A 11 8.04 2.70 14.11
CA ARG A 11 7.85 3.67 15.20
C ARG A 11 7.51 5.06 14.66
N SER A 12 8.26 5.52 13.66
CA SER A 12 8.03 6.82 13.01
C SER A 12 6.67 6.86 12.30
N ALA A 13 6.27 5.75 11.68
CA ALA A 13 5.00 5.62 11.01
C ALA A 13 3.82 5.70 11.99
N ASP A 14 3.87 4.92 13.07
CA ASP A 14 2.84 4.90 14.10
C ASP A 14 2.66 6.27 14.77
N GLU A 15 3.77 6.95 15.08
CA GLU A 15 3.73 8.31 15.61
C GLU A 15 3.02 9.27 14.65
N PHE A 16 3.36 9.24 13.36
CA PHE A 16 2.75 10.11 12.36
C PHE A 16 1.27 9.82 12.14
N ILE A 17 0.89 8.53 12.08
CA ILE A 17 -0.50 8.09 11.99
C ILE A 17 -1.31 8.62 13.18
N SER A 18 -0.77 8.47 14.40
CA SER A 18 -1.41 8.92 15.65
C SER A 18 -1.55 10.44 15.70
N GLN A 19 -0.55 11.19 15.25
CA GLN A 19 -0.61 12.66 15.17
C GLN A 19 -1.72 13.17 14.25
N HIS A 20 -2.13 12.37 13.27
CA HIS A 20 -3.27 12.67 12.38
C HIS A 20 -4.62 12.16 12.95
N GLY A 21 -4.66 11.72 14.20
CA GLY A 21 -5.88 11.24 14.85
C GLY A 21 -6.40 9.91 14.30
N PHE A 22 -5.56 9.15 13.57
CA PHE A 22 -5.92 7.83 13.09
C PHE A 22 -5.43 6.76 14.06
N HIS A 23 -6.27 5.78 14.37
CA HIS A 23 -5.95 4.71 15.31
C HIS A 23 -5.92 3.36 14.58
N LEU A 24 -4.78 2.69 14.65
CA LEU A 24 -4.64 1.34 14.11
C LEU A 24 -5.34 0.31 15.02
N PRO A 25 -5.81 -0.81 14.48
CA PRO A 25 -6.42 -1.88 15.27
C PRO A 25 -5.39 -2.54 16.21
N PRO A 26 -5.83 -3.18 17.32
CA PRO A 26 -4.94 -3.73 18.33
C PRO A 26 -3.85 -4.68 17.80
N PHE A 27 -4.11 -5.44 16.73
CA PHE A 27 -3.13 -6.37 16.18
C PHE A 27 -1.92 -5.67 15.52
N ALA A 28 -2.00 -4.37 15.23
CA ALA A 28 -0.87 -3.57 14.77
C ALA A 28 0.28 -3.53 15.78
N TYR A 29 -0.03 -3.74 17.05
CA TYR A 29 0.87 -3.62 18.18
C TYR A 29 1.25 -4.95 18.83
N TRP A 30 0.86 -6.07 18.23
CA TRP A 30 1.24 -7.38 18.78
C TRP A 30 2.72 -7.65 18.54
N SER A 31 3.42 -7.86 19.65
CA SER A 31 4.80 -8.33 19.64
C SER A 31 4.88 -9.79 19.15
N PRO A 32 6.06 -10.29 18.77
CA PRO A 32 6.25 -11.72 18.49
C PRO A 32 5.77 -12.65 19.63
N ALA A 33 5.88 -12.19 20.88
CA ALA A 33 5.39 -12.95 22.03
C ALA A 33 3.85 -12.99 22.08
N ASP A 34 3.17 -11.89 21.74
CA ASP A 34 1.71 -11.86 21.64
C ASP A 34 1.22 -12.79 20.52
N TRP A 35 1.88 -12.76 19.35
CA TRP A 35 1.58 -13.64 18.22
C TRP A 35 1.68 -15.12 18.60
N ALA A 36 2.67 -15.49 19.41
CA ALA A 36 2.83 -16.87 19.89
C ALA A 36 1.67 -17.37 20.77
N THR A 37 0.83 -16.48 21.27
CA THR A 37 -0.37 -16.83 22.09
C THR A 37 -1.65 -16.94 21.26
N LYS A 38 -1.63 -16.59 19.97
CA LYS A 38 -2.80 -16.56 19.09
C LYS A 38 -3.07 -17.92 18.48
N GLY A 39 -4.34 -18.23 18.31
CA GLY A 39 -4.84 -19.45 17.67
C GLY A 39 -5.56 -19.16 16.36
N VAL A 40 -6.49 -20.04 15.99
CA VAL A 40 -7.27 -19.97 14.74
C VAL A 40 -8.18 -18.74 14.64
N GLU A 41 -8.46 -18.08 15.74
CA GLU A 41 -9.33 -16.87 15.80
C GLU A 41 -8.75 -15.68 15.03
N ILE A 42 -7.46 -15.70 14.67
CA ILE A 42 -6.79 -14.66 13.89
C ILE A 42 -6.49 -15.10 12.44
N GLU A 43 -7.03 -16.20 11.98
CA GLU A 43 -6.77 -16.75 10.65
C GLU A 43 -7.01 -15.72 9.54
N GLU A 44 -8.02 -14.86 9.68
CA GLU A 44 -8.29 -13.79 8.72
C GLU A 44 -7.13 -12.80 8.60
N ILE A 45 -6.45 -12.48 9.71
CA ILE A 45 -5.30 -11.56 9.69
C ILE A 45 -4.18 -12.14 8.83
N VAL A 46 -3.93 -13.43 9.01
CA VAL A 46 -2.83 -14.13 8.31
C VAL A 46 -3.17 -14.38 6.84
N THR A 47 -4.35 -14.96 6.56
CA THR A 47 -4.77 -15.34 5.20
C THR A 47 -5.00 -14.16 4.27
N ASN A 48 -5.50 -13.06 4.82
CA ASN A 48 -5.79 -11.84 4.03
C ASN A 48 -4.66 -10.80 4.11
N HIS A 49 -3.49 -11.16 4.68
CA HIS A 49 -2.31 -10.31 4.82
C HIS A 49 -2.63 -8.94 5.44
N LEU A 50 -3.38 -8.94 6.57
CA LEU A 50 -3.63 -7.71 7.33
C LEU A 50 -2.40 -7.37 8.18
N GLY A 51 -2.02 -6.09 8.28
CA GLY A 51 -0.91 -5.65 9.12
C GLY A 51 0.12 -4.81 8.40
N TRP A 52 1.28 -4.68 9.06
CA TRP A 52 2.40 -3.90 8.57
C TRP A 52 3.05 -4.53 7.33
N ASP A 53 3.35 -3.68 6.36
CA ASP A 53 4.16 -4.02 5.21
C ASP A 53 5.07 -2.83 4.86
N ILE A 54 6.37 -3.09 4.74
CA ILE A 54 7.39 -2.09 4.44
C ILE A 54 8.26 -2.65 3.34
N THR A 55 8.43 -1.88 2.28
CA THR A 55 9.17 -2.33 1.11
C THR A 55 10.02 -1.22 0.51
N ASP A 56 11.19 -1.57 0.04
CA ASP A 56 12.05 -0.78 -0.85
C ASP A 56 11.97 -1.26 -2.31
N PHE A 57 11.00 -2.13 -2.59
CA PHE A 57 10.80 -2.78 -3.89
C PHE A 57 12.04 -3.53 -4.40
N GLY A 58 12.88 -4.01 -3.49
CA GLY A 58 14.13 -4.71 -3.80
C GLY A 58 15.23 -3.80 -4.36
N ARG A 59 15.10 -2.48 -4.22
CA ARG A 59 16.07 -1.50 -4.75
C ARG A 59 17.21 -1.18 -3.79
N GLY A 60 17.11 -1.54 -2.51
CA GLY A 60 18.12 -1.25 -1.50
C GLY A 60 18.22 0.23 -1.13
N ASP A 61 17.25 1.06 -1.50
CA ASP A 61 17.21 2.50 -1.24
C ASP A 61 15.79 2.91 -0.88
N PHE A 62 15.41 2.63 0.38
CA PHE A 62 14.06 2.90 0.88
C PHE A 62 13.72 4.40 0.84
N GLU A 63 14.70 5.30 1.02
CA GLU A 63 14.44 6.73 1.04
C GLU A 63 13.99 7.26 -0.33
N LYS A 64 14.53 6.70 -1.44
CA LYS A 64 14.15 7.10 -2.80
C LYS A 64 13.01 6.29 -3.39
N SER A 65 12.95 5.00 -3.06
CA SER A 65 11.92 4.10 -3.58
C SER A 65 11.46 3.22 -2.44
N GLY A 66 10.30 3.51 -1.91
CA GLY A 66 9.81 2.80 -0.75
C GLY A 66 8.34 3.07 -0.49
N LEU A 67 7.77 2.25 0.37
CA LEU A 67 6.41 2.40 0.85
C LEU A 67 6.29 1.79 2.25
N VAL A 68 5.59 2.51 3.12
CA VAL A 68 5.06 1.99 4.38
C VAL A 68 3.57 1.88 4.23
N LEU A 69 3.02 0.72 4.52
CA LEU A 69 1.57 0.56 4.57
C LEU A 69 1.15 -0.34 5.75
N PHE A 70 -0.08 -0.16 6.18
CA PHE A 70 -0.77 -1.02 7.10
C PHE A 70 -2.12 -1.41 6.50
N THR A 71 -2.30 -2.70 6.23
CA THR A 71 -3.59 -3.23 5.79
C THR A 71 -4.50 -3.42 6.98
N ILE A 72 -5.54 -2.57 7.09
CA ILE A 72 -6.48 -2.56 8.21
C ILE A 72 -7.48 -3.70 8.07
N ARG A 73 -7.97 -3.89 6.84
CA ARG A 73 -8.90 -4.95 6.45
C ARG A 73 -8.73 -5.31 5.00
N ASN A 74 -9.01 -6.55 4.69
CA ASN A 74 -8.99 -7.08 3.33
C ASN A 74 -9.90 -8.29 3.24
N GLY A 75 -10.38 -8.59 2.06
CA GLY A 75 -11.07 -9.83 1.72
C GLY A 75 -10.15 -10.81 1.01
N SER A 76 -10.75 -11.86 0.48
CA SER A 76 -10.10 -12.81 -0.42
C SER A 76 -10.67 -12.66 -1.83
N PRO A 77 -9.88 -12.83 -2.91
CA PRO A 77 -10.39 -12.90 -4.28
C PRO A 77 -11.52 -13.92 -4.48
N ALA A 78 -11.48 -15.03 -3.73
CA ALA A 78 -12.55 -16.04 -3.74
C ALA A 78 -13.92 -15.50 -3.28
N ASN A 79 -13.94 -14.43 -2.48
CA ASN A 79 -15.18 -13.81 -2.01
C ASN A 79 -16.02 -13.22 -3.15
N TRP A 80 -15.38 -12.82 -4.27
CA TRP A 80 -16.09 -12.35 -5.47
C TRP A 80 -17.00 -13.38 -6.05
N GLN A 81 -16.57 -14.64 -6.10
CA GLN A 81 -17.32 -15.73 -6.66
C GLN A 81 -18.46 -16.16 -5.73
N THR A 82 -18.17 -16.28 -4.44
CA THR A 82 -19.12 -16.75 -3.43
C THR A 82 -20.07 -15.68 -2.94
N LYS A 83 -19.73 -14.39 -3.11
CA LYS A 83 -20.43 -13.24 -2.50
C LYS A 83 -20.46 -13.32 -0.96
N GLN A 84 -19.51 -14.01 -0.36
CA GLN A 84 -19.36 -14.17 1.08
C GLN A 84 -18.05 -13.52 1.54
N GLY A 85 -18.07 -12.93 2.74
CA GLY A 85 -16.92 -12.20 3.27
C GLY A 85 -16.75 -10.81 2.67
N LYS A 86 -15.60 -10.17 2.96
CA LYS A 86 -15.30 -8.81 2.50
C LYS A 86 -14.96 -8.80 1.02
N LEU A 87 -15.53 -7.86 0.27
CA LEU A 87 -15.24 -7.60 -1.14
C LEU A 87 -14.37 -6.35 -1.35
N TYR A 88 -13.82 -5.82 -0.27
CA TYR A 88 -13.08 -4.56 -0.21
C TYR A 88 -11.85 -4.69 0.68
N ALA A 89 -10.93 -3.76 0.50
CA ALA A 89 -9.77 -3.55 1.35
C ALA A 89 -9.71 -2.08 1.83
N GLU A 90 -9.09 -1.88 2.97
CA GLU A 90 -8.71 -0.57 3.49
C GLU A 90 -7.26 -0.65 3.97
N LYS A 91 -6.46 0.31 3.52
CA LYS A 91 -5.07 0.47 3.93
C LYS A 91 -4.81 1.91 4.34
N ILE A 92 -3.86 2.08 5.22
CA ILE A 92 -3.22 3.35 5.50
C ILE A 92 -1.78 3.27 5.02
N LEU A 93 -1.32 4.30 4.31
CA LEU A 93 0.02 4.36 3.74
C LEU A 93 0.71 5.63 4.21
N LEU A 94 2.03 5.58 4.32
CA LEU A 94 2.86 6.75 4.52
C LEU A 94 3.78 6.93 3.32
N VAL A 95 3.79 8.14 2.81
CA VAL A 95 4.59 8.53 1.65
C VAL A 95 5.49 9.68 2.05
N GLU A 96 6.80 9.45 1.98
CA GLU A 96 7.79 10.48 2.29
C GLU A 96 7.95 11.47 1.13
N VAL A 97 8.56 12.60 1.42
CA VAL A 97 8.88 13.60 0.39
C VAL A 97 9.83 12.98 -0.62
N ASP A 98 9.47 13.09 -1.91
CA ASP A 98 10.23 12.57 -3.06
C ASP A 98 10.50 11.04 -3.04
N GLN A 99 9.95 10.30 -2.07
CA GLN A 99 9.97 8.84 -2.05
C GLN A 99 8.93 8.29 -3.03
N VAL A 100 9.40 7.54 -4.02
CA VAL A 100 8.55 7.09 -5.11
C VAL A 100 8.00 5.69 -4.85
N THR A 101 6.68 5.55 -4.86
CA THR A 101 6.03 4.27 -5.12
C THR A 101 6.07 4.01 -6.62
N PRO A 102 6.74 2.93 -7.10
CA PRO A 102 7.02 2.73 -8.51
C PRO A 102 5.78 2.66 -9.40
N MET A 103 5.95 3.02 -10.67
CA MET A 103 4.90 2.99 -11.69
C MET A 103 4.34 1.57 -11.85
N HIS A 104 3.06 1.40 -11.59
CA HIS A 104 2.34 0.12 -11.68
C HIS A 104 0.86 0.35 -12.01
N PHE A 105 0.17 -0.72 -12.36
CA PHE A 105 -1.29 -0.80 -12.43
C PHE A 105 -1.79 -2.12 -11.83
N HIS A 106 -3.09 -2.21 -11.62
CA HIS A 106 -3.77 -3.44 -11.20
C HIS A 106 -4.64 -3.97 -12.35
N TRP A 107 -4.66 -5.29 -12.55
CA TRP A 107 -5.50 -5.91 -13.58
C TRP A 107 -6.98 -5.89 -13.19
N THR A 108 -7.29 -6.04 -11.92
CA THR A 108 -8.66 -6.24 -11.42
C THR A 108 -9.07 -5.22 -10.36
N LYS A 109 -8.13 -4.76 -9.54
CA LYS A 109 -8.41 -3.86 -8.43
C LYS A 109 -8.71 -2.45 -8.92
N MET A 110 -9.86 -1.92 -8.51
CA MET A 110 -10.16 -0.49 -8.49
C MET A 110 -9.88 0.03 -7.09
N GLU A 111 -9.30 1.22 -6.99
CA GLU A 111 -8.95 1.84 -5.72
C GLU A 111 -9.19 3.34 -5.72
N ASP A 112 -9.56 3.86 -4.56
CA ASP A 112 -9.49 5.28 -4.24
C ASP A 112 -8.26 5.55 -3.39
N ILE A 113 -7.41 6.47 -3.85
CA ILE A 113 -6.26 6.99 -3.12
C ILE A 113 -6.63 8.36 -2.56
N ILE A 114 -6.55 8.49 -1.25
CA ILE A 114 -7.10 9.63 -0.50
C ILE A 114 -5.97 10.28 0.31
N ASN A 115 -5.73 11.56 0.14
CA ASN A 115 -4.84 12.30 1.03
C ASN A 115 -5.55 12.56 2.37
N ARG A 116 -5.13 11.89 3.43
CA ARG A 116 -5.71 12.01 4.79
C ARG A 116 -5.06 13.09 5.63
N GLY A 117 -3.94 13.66 5.18
CA GLY A 117 -3.26 14.74 5.88
C GLY A 117 -1.76 14.80 5.60
N GLY A 118 -1.13 15.86 6.09
CA GLY A 118 0.28 16.14 5.83
C GLY A 118 0.49 17.02 4.60
N GLY A 119 1.47 16.66 3.78
CA GLY A 119 1.78 17.35 2.53
C GLY A 119 0.78 17.10 1.41
N LYS A 120 1.21 17.36 0.18
CA LYS A 120 0.47 16.98 -1.02
C LYS A 120 0.94 15.61 -1.52
N LEU A 121 0.04 14.83 -2.09
CA LEU A 121 0.34 13.61 -2.81
C LEU A 121 0.35 13.89 -4.31
N ALA A 122 1.51 13.74 -4.94
CA ALA A 122 1.63 13.84 -6.40
C ALA A 122 1.46 12.45 -7.02
N ILE A 123 0.62 12.35 -8.05
CA ILE A 123 0.31 11.09 -8.74
C ILE A 123 0.49 11.29 -10.24
N GLN A 124 1.43 10.55 -10.84
CA GLN A 124 1.64 10.54 -12.29
C GLN A 124 0.89 9.40 -12.95
N LEU A 125 0.23 9.66 -14.07
CA LEU A 125 -0.75 8.78 -14.68
C LEU A 125 -0.44 8.47 -16.15
N TYR A 126 -0.68 7.19 -16.52
CA TYR A 126 -0.76 6.74 -17.92
C TYR A 126 -1.87 5.70 -18.06
N ASN A 127 -2.44 5.57 -19.26
CA ASN A 127 -3.18 4.36 -19.60
C ASN A 127 -2.20 3.22 -19.94
N ALA A 128 -2.61 1.99 -19.73
CA ALA A 128 -1.92 0.85 -20.31
C ALA A 128 -2.32 0.64 -21.79
N THR A 129 -1.37 0.21 -22.62
CA THR A 129 -1.66 -0.36 -23.96
C THR A 129 -2.16 -1.81 -23.81
N PRO A 130 -2.71 -2.43 -24.89
CA PRO A 130 -3.05 -3.86 -24.86
C PRO A 130 -1.87 -4.79 -24.53
N GLU A 131 -0.61 -4.33 -24.80
CA GLU A 131 0.62 -5.05 -24.47
C GLU A 131 1.15 -4.69 -23.07
N GLU A 132 0.32 -4.05 -22.23
CA GLU A 132 0.65 -3.65 -20.86
C GLU A 132 1.86 -2.68 -20.77
N LYS A 133 2.02 -1.82 -21.75
CA LYS A 133 3.02 -0.74 -21.75
C LYS A 133 2.37 0.60 -21.43
N LEU A 134 3.17 1.58 -21.06
CA LEU A 134 2.70 2.96 -20.94
C LEU A 134 2.22 3.46 -22.31
N ASP A 135 1.00 4.02 -22.38
CA ASP A 135 0.51 4.69 -23.58
C ASP A 135 0.93 6.18 -23.53
N PRO A 136 1.90 6.61 -24.36
CA PRO A 136 2.41 7.98 -24.31
C PRO A 136 1.48 9.00 -24.97
N ASN A 137 0.42 8.56 -25.63
CA ASN A 137 -0.38 9.44 -26.49
C ASN A 137 -1.80 9.66 -25.95
N ARG A 138 -2.39 8.66 -25.33
CA ARG A 138 -3.80 8.71 -24.90
C ARG A 138 -3.94 9.44 -23.56
N PRO A 139 -4.67 10.57 -23.50
CA PRO A 139 -5.00 11.23 -22.23
C PRO A 139 -5.70 10.29 -21.26
N VAL A 140 -5.38 10.43 -19.98
CA VAL A 140 -6.00 9.64 -18.91
C VAL A 140 -7.24 10.36 -18.41
N GLN A 141 -8.34 9.62 -18.29
CA GLN A 141 -9.58 10.10 -17.68
C GLN A 141 -9.69 9.52 -16.26
N VAL A 142 -9.77 10.38 -15.25
CA VAL A 142 -9.91 9.98 -13.85
C VAL A 142 -10.98 10.78 -13.16
N GLN A 143 -11.46 10.27 -12.04
CA GLN A 143 -12.33 11.02 -11.13
C GLN A 143 -11.52 11.47 -9.91
N THR A 144 -11.62 12.74 -9.55
CA THR A 144 -11.14 13.28 -8.29
C THR A 144 -12.36 13.84 -7.55
N ASP A 145 -12.63 13.28 -6.37
CA ASP A 145 -13.78 13.68 -5.54
C ASP A 145 -15.11 13.67 -6.32
N GLY A 146 -15.31 12.67 -7.18
CA GLY A 146 -16.50 12.52 -8.03
C GLY A 146 -16.51 13.39 -9.29
N CYS A 147 -15.50 14.23 -9.50
CA CYS A 147 -15.39 15.10 -10.67
C CYS A 147 -14.47 14.52 -11.74
N TRP A 148 -14.92 14.44 -12.98
CA TRP A 148 -14.09 13.99 -14.11
C TRP A 148 -13.00 14.99 -14.43
N ARG A 149 -11.77 14.48 -14.56
CA ARG A 149 -10.60 15.22 -15.05
C ARG A 149 -9.94 14.48 -16.20
N THR A 150 -9.44 15.24 -17.16
CA THR A 150 -8.60 14.73 -18.26
C THR A 150 -7.18 15.19 -18.03
N VAL A 151 -6.25 14.25 -17.97
CA VAL A 151 -4.82 14.51 -17.77
C VAL A 151 -4.06 14.01 -18.99
N ALA A 152 -3.10 14.77 -19.48
CA ALA A 152 -2.22 14.28 -20.56
C ALA A 152 -1.51 13.00 -20.12
N ALA A 153 -1.14 12.13 -21.06
CA ALA A 153 -0.31 10.96 -20.76
C ALA A 153 0.98 11.41 -20.04
N GLY A 154 1.28 10.80 -18.90
CA GLY A 154 2.40 11.19 -18.02
C GLY A 154 2.18 12.46 -17.21
N GLY A 155 1.01 13.07 -17.30
CA GLY A 155 0.67 14.22 -16.47
C GLY A 155 0.53 13.86 -14.98
N VAL A 156 0.66 14.85 -14.13
CA VAL A 156 0.64 14.71 -12.68
C VAL A 156 -0.58 15.43 -12.11
N ILE A 157 -1.26 14.76 -11.19
CA ILE A 157 -2.27 15.36 -10.31
C ILE A 157 -1.67 15.48 -8.93
N GLU A 158 -1.83 16.62 -8.28
CA GLU A 158 -1.52 16.79 -6.86
C GLU A 158 -2.82 16.79 -6.07
N LEU A 159 -2.87 15.99 -5.03
CA LEU A 159 -3.97 15.90 -4.06
C LEU A 159 -3.55 16.59 -2.76
N GLY A 160 -4.28 17.62 -2.36
CA GLY A 160 -4.19 18.23 -1.03
C GLY A 160 -4.94 17.40 0.02
N PRO A 161 -4.78 17.72 1.33
CA PRO A 161 -5.53 17.05 2.40
C PRO A 161 -7.04 17.06 2.16
N GLY A 162 -7.66 15.87 2.23
CA GLY A 162 -9.08 15.64 1.99
C GLY A 162 -9.43 15.26 0.54
N GLU A 163 -8.56 15.54 -0.43
CA GLU A 163 -8.80 15.18 -1.84
C GLU A 163 -8.50 13.72 -2.13
N SER A 164 -9.18 13.16 -3.13
CA SER A 164 -9.04 11.76 -3.54
C SER A 164 -9.03 11.60 -5.06
N ILE A 165 -8.53 10.46 -5.51
CA ILE A 165 -8.56 10.02 -6.91
C ILE A 165 -8.99 8.56 -7.00
N THR A 166 -9.87 8.26 -7.96
CA THR A 166 -10.25 6.89 -8.30
C THR A 166 -9.38 6.37 -9.44
N LEU A 167 -8.66 5.28 -9.17
CA LEU A 167 -7.81 4.57 -10.11
C LEU A 167 -8.48 3.28 -10.54
N VAL A 168 -8.80 3.18 -11.82
CA VAL A 168 -9.43 1.99 -12.41
C VAL A 168 -8.37 0.99 -12.88
N PRO A 169 -8.72 -0.30 -13.09
CA PRO A 169 -7.81 -1.29 -13.68
C PRO A 169 -7.14 -0.75 -14.95
N TYR A 170 -5.89 -1.19 -15.18
CA TYR A 170 -5.04 -0.76 -16.31
C TYR A 170 -4.70 0.75 -16.36
N CYS A 171 -4.96 1.49 -15.28
CA CYS A 171 -4.46 2.85 -15.11
C CYS A 171 -3.10 2.81 -14.42
N TYR A 172 -2.02 3.01 -15.17
CA TYR A 172 -0.68 3.13 -14.61
C TYR A 172 -0.56 4.37 -13.74
N HIS A 173 -0.05 4.18 -12.56
CA HIS A 173 0.18 5.26 -11.60
C HIS A 173 1.48 5.04 -10.81
N LYS A 174 2.13 6.14 -10.45
CA LYS A 174 3.16 6.23 -9.41
C LYS A 174 2.90 7.47 -8.59
N PHE A 175 3.30 7.47 -7.33
CA PHE A 175 3.07 8.61 -6.46
C PHE A 175 4.25 8.88 -5.53
N TRP A 176 4.30 10.11 -5.01
CA TRP A 176 5.29 10.59 -4.06
C TRP A 176 4.75 11.76 -3.24
N GLY A 177 5.35 12.03 -2.08
CA GLY A 177 5.01 13.16 -1.23
C GLY A 177 5.65 14.46 -1.73
N VAL A 178 4.95 15.56 -1.57
CA VAL A 178 5.42 16.93 -1.89
C VAL A 178 5.24 17.84 -0.69
N GLY A 179 6.31 18.52 -0.31
CA GLY A 179 6.34 19.50 0.78
C GLY A 179 6.56 18.89 2.16
N SER A 180 5.79 17.89 2.53
CA SER A 180 6.00 17.10 3.75
C SER A 180 5.47 15.68 3.57
N ARG A 181 5.75 14.78 4.54
CA ARG A 181 5.18 13.43 4.60
C ARG A 181 3.65 13.48 4.45
N VAL A 182 3.09 12.47 3.79
CA VAL A 182 1.65 12.38 3.53
C VAL A 182 1.09 11.12 4.18
N LEU A 183 -0.01 11.27 4.91
CA LEU A 183 -0.85 10.16 5.34
C LEU A 183 -1.87 9.89 4.23
N VAL A 184 -1.82 8.68 3.67
CA VAL A 184 -2.66 8.27 2.56
C VAL A 184 -3.59 7.16 3.00
N GLY A 185 -4.88 7.26 2.68
CA GLY A 185 -5.83 6.16 2.78
C GLY A 185 -6.03 5.51 1.42
N GLU A 186 -6.11 4.20 1.39
CA GLU A 186 -6.56 3.43 0.23
C GLU A 186 -7.85 2.70 0.60
N VAL A 187 -8.88 2.88 -0.19
CA VAL A 187 -10.11 2.07 -0.16
C VAL A 187 -10.24 1.41 -1.52
N SER A 188 -10.28 0.09 -1.55
CA SER A 188 -10.23 -0.64 -2.81
C SER A 188 -11.12 -1.88 -2.81
N LEU A 189 -11.25 -2.50 -3.97
CA LEU A 189 -11.63 -3.91 -4.06
C LEU A 189 -10.62 -4.76 -3.28
N VAL A 190 -10.92 -6.04 -3.08
CA VAL A 190 -9.98 -6.96 -2.41
C VAL A 190 -8.60 -6.86 -3.05
N ASN A 191 -7.58 -6.84 -2.20
CA ASN A 191 -6.20 -6.66 -2.59
C ASN A 191 -5.46 -7.99 -2.61
N ASP A 192 -4.72 -8.25 -3.68
CA ASP A 192 -3.77 -9.35 -3.79
C ASP A 192 -2.42 -8.79 -4.28
N ASP A 193 -1.56 -8.45 -3.32
CA ASP A 193 -0.26 -7.84 -3.63
C ASP A 193 0.70 -8.78 -4.38
N ASN A 194 0.44 -10.09 -4.37
CA ASN A 194 1.26 -11.08 -5.07
C ASN A 194 0.83 -11.27 -6.53
N ALA A 195 -0.46 -11.13 -6.83
CA ALA A 195 -1.02 -11.49 -8.13
C ALA A 195 -1.60 -10.33 -8.93
N ASP A 196 -1.91 -9.17 -8.30
CA ASP A 196 -2.59 -8.04 -8.96
C ASP A 196 -1.78 -6.74 -8.97
N ASN A 197 -0.45 -6.85 -9.14
CA ASN A 197 0.46 -5.71 -9.32
C ASN A 197 1.31 -5.87 -10.58
N ARG A 198 1.10 -5.04 -11.57
CA ARG A 198 1.90 -4.97 -12.79
C ARG A 198 2.84 -3.76 -12.73
N PHE A 199 4.05 -3.98 -12.24
CA PHE A 199 5.08 -2.94 -12.28
C PHE A 199 5.57 -2.70 -13.72
N HIS A 200 5.76 -1.43 -14.07
CA HIS A 200 6.33 -1.06 -15.37
C HIS A 200 7.76 -1.59 -15.54
N GLU A 201 8.56 -1.48 -14.48
CA GLU A 201 9.89 -2.08 -14.40
C GLU A 201 9.79 -3.42 -13.64
N SER A 202 10.73 -4.33 -13.89
CA SER A 202 10.83 -5.57 -13.11
C SER A 202 11.35 -5.25 -11.71
N LEU A 203 10.52 -5.42 -10.71
CA LEU A 203 10.81 -5.12 -9.31
C LEU A 203 10.39 -6.28 -8.41
N ALA A 204 11.09 -6.43 -7.28
CA ALA A 204 10.59 -7.24 -6.18
C ALA A 204 9.48 -6.48 -5.45
N ARG A 205 8.41 -7.19 -5.02
CA ARG A 205 7.35 -6.57 -4.20
C ARG A 205 7.79 -6.38 -2.75
N PHE A 206 8.60 -7.27 -2.24
CA PHE A 206 9.06 -7.30 -0.85
C PHE A 206 10.57 -7.13 -0.76
N PRO A 207 11.09 -6.54 0.34
CA PRO A 207 12.51 -6.40 0.55
C PRO A 207 13.16 -7.71 0.99
N ASP A 208 14.47 -7.85 0.73
CA ASP A 208 15.31 -8.79 1.47
C ASP A 208 15.61 -8.22 2.85
N ILE A 209 15.33 -8.99 3.92
CA ILE A 209 15.48 -8.53 5.31
C ILE A 209 16.70 -9.21 5.96
N GLU A 210 17.64 -8.38 6.43
CA GLU A 210 18.71 -8.79 7.32
C GLU A 210 18.21 -8.69 8.78
N GLU A 211 18.14 -9.82 9.46
CA GLU A 211 17.63 -9.94 10.84
C GLU A 211 18.73 -9.61 11.85
N ASP A 212 19.07 -8.33 12.00
CA ASP A 212 20.08 -7.81 12.93
C ASP A 212 19.52 -7.55 14.34
N GLU A 213 18.20 -7.49 14.49
CA GLU A 213 17.49 -7.46 15.78
C GLU A 213 16.11 -8.16 15.69
N PRO A 214 15.44 -8.46 16.82
CA PRO A 214 14.09 -8.98 16.79
C PRO A 214 13.10 -7.97 16.19
N PRO A 215 12.05 -8.44 15.48
CA PRO A 215 11.00 -7.54 15.00
C PRO A 215 10.25 -6.89 16.16
N LEU A 216 10.00 -5.58 16.06
CA LEU A 216 9.14 -4.85 16.98
C LEU A 216 7.70 -5.36 16.85
N TYR A 217 7.17 -5.31 15.65
CA TYR A 217 5.90 -5.91 15.22
C TYR A 217 6.15 -6.73 13.95
N LEU A 218 5.31 -7.72 13.70
CA LEU A 218 5.48 -8.56 12.51
C LEU A 218 5.01 -7.82 11.25
N LEU A 219 5.75 -8.00 10.17
CA LEU A 219 5.28 -7.73 8.84
C LEU A 219 4.42 -8.87 8.33
N VAL A 220 3.57 -8.61 7.34
CA VAL A 220 2.72 -9.64 6.71
C VAL A 220 3.52 -10.85 6.22
N ASN A 221 4.77 -10.64 5.80
CA ASN A 221 5.67 -11.72 5.36
C ASN A 221 6.31 -12.53 6.49
N ASP A 222 6.21 -12.04 7.73
CA ASP A 222 6.74 -12.77 8.89
C ASP A 222 5.76 -13.84 9.40
N TYR A 223 4.49 -13.76 9.03
CA TYR A 223 3.43 -14.60 9.62
C TYR A 223 3.71 -16.08 9.50
N GLY A 224 4.16 -16.57 8.33
CA GLY A 224 4.51 -17.96 8.14
C GLY A 224 5.58 -18.50 9.10
N ARG A 225 6.40 -17.62 9.70
CA ARG A 225 7.45 -17.96 10.67
C ARG A 225 6.93 -17.96 12.11
N TYR A 226 5.96 -17.10 12.43
CA TYR A 226 5.51 -16.87 13.81
C TYR A 226 4.13 -17.45 14.10
N TYR A 227 3.27 -17.58 13.10
CA TYR A 227 1.95 -18.16 13.24
C TYR A 227 1.98 -19.68 12.95
N ARG A 228 1.54 -20.49 13.93
CA ARG A 228 1.70 -21.96 13.90
C ARG A 228 0.49 -22.73 13.34
N PHE A 229 -0.59 -22.03 13.00
CA PHE A 229 -1.87 -22.62 12.58
C PHE A 229 -2.16 -22.40 11.08
N ALA A 230 -1.20 -21.86 10.32
CA ALA A 230 -1.32 -21.64 8.88
C ALA A 230 -1.06 -22.92 8.09
#